data_e691a80da824abf572d16c9e3d6402e4
#
_entry.id   e691a80da824abf572d16c9e3d6402e4
#
_cell.length_a   1.000
_cell.length_b   1.000
_cell.length_c   1.000
_cell.angle_alpha   90.00
_cell.angle_beta   90.00
_cell.angle_gamma   90.00
#
_symmetry.space_group_name_H-M   'P 1'
#
loop_
_entity.id
_entity.type
_entity.pdbx_description
1 polymer ?
#
loop_
_entity_poly.entity_id
_entity_poly.type
_entity_poly.pdbx_seq_one_letter_code
_entity_poly.pdbx_strand_id
1 'polypeptide(L)'
;MKKILITLLLASSFAYADHQSEEYSFNAFGKFEIKGSDNYYQFKSELIEDKDVKKEIKNNKKTRLVSYLLFEDDKIKIDEHDIPLYIKRNNGLLPSHSMGKSLVSYVTGYAICEGYIDNINVKLDDWSTVKGTLYEGQKLIDLLNMRAGVQNIIGERKHKSDNMIKDNRGLNVNVYPIKDIMKLDILQTTKKSKPVYNYNALTTNTIMNYTIFKAGDNYQSLLNKVFKEDAKVKNSVFFSKTQSFHSLEDGEYGRYSFYADRYDYLRIAKAIMDHWNNDTCVGKYLKTIYEQRINKNKKSYNGDRHGQFSVSQYTKKYGGQFHFDIIGLSKRKILGMDGRGGQNIIIDFEKERIIVVNTRDRHYNWKKIVLKKLKQK
;
A
#
# COMPACT_ATOMS: atom_id res chain seq x y z
N MET A 1 60.60 -36.56 0.52
CA MET A 1 59.61 -35.83 -0.26
C MET A 1 58.41 -35.60 0.64
N LYS A 2 58.26 -34.37 1.21
CA LYS A 2 57.16 -34.00 2.09
C LYS A 2 56.08 -33.38 1.22
N LYS A 3 54.88 -34.00 1.17
CA LYS A 3 53.70 -33.42 0.53
C LYS A 3 53.07 -32.38 1.48
N ILE A 4 53.08 -31.11 1.07
CA ILE A 4 52.40 -30.02 1.77
C ILE A 4 50.96 -30.07 1.29
N LEU A 5 50.05 -30.37 2.21
CA LEU A 5 48.63 -30.35 2.02
C LEU A 5 48.16 -28.90 2.31
N ILE A 6 47.84 -28.13 1.25
CA ILE A 6 47.26 -26.80 1.40
C ILE A 6 45.75 -26.99 1.57
N THR A 7 45.30 -26.85 2.79
CA THR A 7 43.88 -26.81 3.12
C THR A 7 43.36 -25.40 2.80
N LEU A 8 42.67 -25.24 1.68
CA LEU A 8 41.89 -24.02 1.38
C LEU A 8 40.69 -23.97 2.34
N LEU A 9 40.79 -23.16 3.37
CA LEU A 9 39.65 -22.71 4.15
C LEU A 9 38.81 -21.76 3.26
N LEU A 10 37.78 -22.29 2.62
CA LEU A 10 36.68 -21.50 2.08
C LEU A 10 35.91 -20.93 3.27
N ALA A 11 36.29 -19.75 3.72
CA ALA A 11 35.45 -18.92 4.54
C ALA A 11 34.24 -18.53 3.69
N SER A 12 33.15 -19.30 3.82
CA SER A 12 31.82 -18.86 3.38
C SER A 12 31.42 -17.68 4.26
N SER A 13 31.86 -16.48 3.90
CA SER A 13 31.23 -15.26 4.32
C SER A 13 29.82 -15.35 3.76
N PHE A 14 28.85 -15.72 4.60
CA PHE A 14 27.47 -15.35 4.41
C PHE A 14 27.44 -13.81 4.40
N ALA A 15 27.70 -13.25 3.24
CA ALA A 15 27.29 -11.90 2.94
C ALA A 15 25.77 -11.92 3.17
N TYR A 16 25.33 -11.42 4.30
CA TYR A 16 24.05 -10.77 4.38
C TYR A 16 24.06 -9.83 3.18
N ALA A 17 23.29 -10.20 2.16
CA ALA A 17 23.03 -9.32 1.05
C ALA A 17 22.38 -8.10 1.69
N ASP A 18 23.23 -7.14 2.01
CA ASP A 18 22.87 -5.78 2.17
C ASP A 18 22.04 -5.51 0.92
N HIS A 19 20.73 -5.37 1.07
CA HIS A 19 19.87 -4.86 0.01
C HIS A 19 20.32 -3.43 -0.21
N GLN A 20 21.54 -3.31 -0.73
CA GLN A 20 22.00 -2.08 -1.33
C GLN A 20 20.94 -1.71 -2.34
N SER A 21 20.32 -0.61 -2.04
CA SER A 21 19.57 0.24 -2.93
C SER A 21 19.79 -0.17 -4.38
N GLU A 22 18.95 -1.09 -4.91
CA GLU A 22 18.69 -1.07 -6.33
C GLU A 22 18.42 0.40 -6.63
N GLU A 23 19.28 0.99 -7.43
CA GLU A 23 19.08 2.34 -7.94
C GLU A 23 17.71 2.32 -8.55
N TYR A 24 16.73 2.86 -7.80
CA TYR A 24 15.33 2.82 -8.21
C TYR A 24 15.21 3.64 -9.49
N SER A 25 15.30 2.97 -10.64
CA SER A 25 14.97 3.58 -11.92
C SER A 25 13.47 3.48 -12.14
N PHE A 26 12.77 4.60 -11.96
CA PHE A 26 11.36 4.69 -12.34
C PHE A 26 11.26 4.63 -13.85
N ASN A 27 10.46 3.70 -14.36
CA ASN A 27 10.08 3.62 -15.77
C ASN A 27 8.55 3.76 -15.86
N ALA A 28 8.08 4.77 -16.58
CA ALA A 28 6.64 4.99 -16.82
C ALA A 28 6.02 3.92 -17.74
N PHE A 29 6.83 3.23 -18.53
CA PHE A 29 6.35 2.15 -19.39
C PHE A 29 5.69 1.04 -18.55
N GLY A 30 4.55 0.55 -19.01
CA GLY A 30 3.78 -0.47 -18.29
C GLY A 30 3.12 0.04 -17.00
N LYS A 31 2.67 1.31 -16.97
CA LYS A 31 1.92 1.90 -15.85
C LYS A 31 0.68 2.63 -16.35
N PHE A 32 -0.34 2.68 -15.51
CA PHE A 32 -1.44 3.64 -15.66
C PHE A 32 -0.90 4.99 -15.20
N GLU A 33 -0.74 5.92 -16.12
CA GLU A 33 -0.36 7.30 -15.81
C GLU A 33 -1.61 8.12 -15.54
N ILE A 34 -1.63 8.85 -14.46
CA ILE A 34 -2.60 9.87 -14.14
C ILE A 34 -1.85 11.21 -14.11
N LYS A 35 -2.11 12.07 -15.07
CA LYS A 35 -1.47 13.39 -15.16
C LYS A 35 -1.88 14.27 -13.99
N GLY A 36 -0.98 15.17 -13.59
CA GLY A 36 -1.27 16.16 -12.59
C GLY A 36 -2.42 17.09 -12.97
N SER A 37 -2.98 17.75 -11.97
CA SER A 37 -4.03 18.74 -12.13
C SER A 37 -3.43 20.10 -12.43
N ASP A 38 -3.99 20.84 -13.38
CA ASP A 38 -3.61 22.21 -13.64
C ASP A 38 -4.03 23.12 -12.46
N ASN A 39 -5.06 22.69 -11.71
CA ASN A 39 -5.55 23.34 -10.50
C ASN A 39 -5.24 22.48 -9.26
N TYR A 40 -3.96 22.13 -9.08
CA TYR A 40 -3.54 21.30 -7.96
C TYR A 40 -3.72 22.00 -6.61
N TYR A 41 -3.97 21.21 -5.55
CA TYR A 41 -4.12 21.76 -4.20
C TYR A 41 -2.80 22.35 -3.70
N GLN A 42 -2.84 23.65 -3.31
CA GLN A 42 -1.68 24.38 -2.78
C GLN A 42 -1.76 24.44 -1.25
N PHE A 43 -0.76 23.86 -0.59
CA PHE A 43 -0.67 23.89 0.87
C PHE A 43 -0.15 25.23 1.37
N LYS A 44 -0.80 25.78 2.38
CA LYS A 44 -0.21 26.81 3.23
C LYS A 44 0.83 26.18 4.15
N SER A 45 1.82 26.92 4.57
CA SER A 45 2.87 26.46 5.47
C SER A 45 3.00 27.41 6.67
N GLU A 46 3.19 26.79 7.84
CA GLU A 46 3.55 27.47 9.09
C GLU A 46 4.55 26.54 9.81
N LEU A 47 5.80 26.61 9.34
CA LEU A 47 6.80 25.63 9.72
C LEU A 47 7.28 25.85 11.16
N ILE A 48 7.27 24.77 11.94
CA ILE A 48 7.87 24.69 13.26
C ILE A 48 9.04 23.71 13.25
N GLU A 49 10.05 24.00 14.03
CA GLU A 49 11.18 23.09 14.17
C GLU A 49 10.80 21.90 15.08
N ASP A 50 10.98 20.69 14.56
CA ASP A 50 10.94 19.48 15.36
C ASP A 50 12.31 18.83 15.45
N LYS A 51 12.94 18.95 16.62
CA LYS A 51 14.30 18.43 16.85
C LYS A 51 14.41 16.93 16.65
N ASP A 52 13.34 16.18 16.95
CA ASP A 52 13.32 14.71 16.81
C ASP A 52 13.29 14.31 15.33
N VAL A 53 12.39 14.91 14.54
CA VAL A 53 12.29 14.66 13.10
C VAL A 53 13.57 15.11 12.39
N LYS A 54 14.06 16.30 12.68
CA LYS A 54 15.29 16.87 12.10
C LYS A 54 16.52 15.98 12.37
N LYS A 55 16.61 15.42 13.58
CA LYS A 55 17.66 14.47 13.93
C LYS A 55 17.58 13.18 13.10
N GLU A 56 16.37 12.62 12.93
CA GLU A 56 16.17 11.42 12.13
C GLU A 56 16.53 11.64 10.65
N ILE A 57 16.13 12.77 10.06
CA ILE A 57 16.47 13.16 8.67
C ILE A 57 17.98 13.39 8.51
N LYS A 58 18.63 14.14 9.40
CA LYS A 58 20.08 14.38 9.34
C LYS A 58 20.89 13.09 9.42
N ASN A 59 20.37 12.07 10.09
CA ASN A 59 21.03 10.78 10.26
C ASN A 59 20.52 9.73 9.25
N ASN A 60 20.09 10.15 8.05
CA ASN A 60 19.41 9.32 7.06
C ASN A 60 20.25 8.11 6.57
N LYS A 61 21.58 8.19 6.62
CA LYS A 61 22.46 7.04 6.34
C LYS A 61 22.14 5.85 7.25
N LYS A 62 21.74 6.11 8.51
CA LYS A 62 21.37 5.11 9.51
C LYS A 62 19.84 4.87 9.53
N THR A 63 19.07 5.95 9.61
CA THR A 63 17.60 5.87 9.77
C THR A 63 16.87 5.51 8.49
N ARG A 64 17.52 5.73 7.34
CA ARG A 64 16.95 5.55 6.00
C ARG A 64 15.74 6.46 5.71
N LEU A 65 15.41 7.40 6.59
CA LEU A 65 14.32 8.35 6.45
C LEU A 65 14.63 9.36 5.33
N VAL A 66 13.69 9.49 4.39
CA VAL A 66 13.85 10.36 3.20
C VAL A 66 13.05 11.64 3.36
N SER A 67 11.85 11.55 3.91
CA SER A 67 10.93 12.68 4.00
C SER A 67 9.94 12.48 5.14
N TYR A 68 9.60 13.58 5.81
CA TYR A 68 8.56 13.66 6.81
C TYR A 68 7.74 14.93 6.59
N LEU A 69 6.43 14.80 6.48
CA LEU A 69 5.48 15.90 6.44
C LEU A 69 4.47 15.74 7.58
N LEU A 70 4.23 16.83 8.31
CA LEU A 70 3.11 16.97 9.22
C LEU A 70 2.19 18.08 8.71
N PHE A 71 0.95 17.74 8.45
CA PHE A 71 -0.12 18.67 8.13
C PHE A 71 -1.11 18.70 9.26
N GLU A 72 -1.45 19.89 9.75
CA GLU A 72 -2.34 20.14 10.88
C GLU A 72 -2.82 21.60 10.81
N ASP A 73 -4.04 21.89 11.27
CA ASP A 73 -4.66 23.20 11.22
C ASP A 73 -4.64 23.83 9.80
N ASP A 74 -4.93 23.02 8.80
CA ASP A 74 -4.92 23.37 7.38
C ASP A 74 -3.57 23.91 6.85
N LYS A 75 -2.46 23.58 7.51
CA LYS A 75 -1.11 24.02 7.16
C LYS A 75 -0.09 22.88 7.29
N ILE A 76 0.97 22.97 6.49
CA ILE A 76 2.16 22.16 6.73
C ILE A 76 2.91 22.74 7.93
N LYS A 77 3.01 21.96 9.00
CA LYS A 77 3.72 22.33 10.23
C LYS A 77 5.17 21.82 10.26
N ILE A 78 5.43 20.66 9.67
CA ILE A 78 6.78 20.10 9.56
C ILE A 78 7.00 19.66 8.12
N ASP A 79 8.12 20.08 7.56
CA ASP A 79 8.58 19.72 6.22
C ASP A 79 10.08 19.43 6.28
N GLU A 80 10.44 18.21 6.64
CA GLU A 80 11.83 17.80 6.74
C GLU A 80 12.14 16.70 5.72
N HIS A 81 13.24 16.84 4.98
CA HIS A 81 13.61 15.87 3.98
C HIS A 81 15.10 15.87 3.65
N ASP A 82 15.59 14.72 3.22
CA ASP A 82 16.87 14.56 2.53
C ASP A 82 16.68 13.52 1.42
N ILE A 83 16.28 14.05 0.25
CA ILE A 83 15.88 13.24 -0.89
C ILE A 83 17.12 12.83 -1.68
N PRO A 84 17.43 11.54 -1.81
CA PRO A 84 18.54 11.04 -2.62
C PRO A 84 18.48 11.48 -4.07
N LEU A 85 19.65 11.66 -4.69
CA LEU A 85 19.77 12.17 -6.06
C LEU A 85 19.01 11.30 -7.08
N TYR A 86 19.04 9.99 -6.93
CA TYR A 86 18.30 9.07 -7.83
C TYR A 86 16.78 9.27 -7.77
N ILE A 87 16.22 9.64 -6.60
CA ILE A 87 14.80 9.99 -6.47
C ILE A 87 14.52 11.33 -7.14
N LYS A 88 15.40 12.34 -6.94
CA LYS A 88 15.29 13.64 -7.61
C LYS A 88 15.30 13.50 -9.13
N ARG A 89 16.19 12.67 -9.68
CA ARG A 89 16.26 12.37 -11.13
C ARG A 89 14.99 11.71 -11.67
N ASN A 90 14.22 11.04 -10.82
CA ASN A 90 12.93 10.44 -11.14
C ASN A 90 11.76 11.35 -10.73
N ASN A 91 11.90 12.67 -10.86
CA ASN A 91 10.88 13.67 -10.53
C ASN A 91 10.35 13.58 -9.09
N GLY A 92 11.17 13.09 -8.15
CA GLY A 92 10.78 12.94 -6.75
C GLY A 92 9.82 11.78 -6.48
N LEU A 93 9.54 10.94 -7.47
CA LEU A 93 8.61 9.82 -7.34
C LEU A 93 9.13 8.78 -6.35
N LEU A 94 8.29 8.44 -5.41
CA LEU A 94 8.53 7.48 -4.34
C LEU A 94 7.56 6.31 -4.47
N PRO A 95 8.01 5.05 -4.35
CA PRO A 95 7.12 3.90 -4.40
C PRO A 95 6.26 3.82 -3.14
N SER A 96 4.98 3.56 -3.30
CA SER A 96 4.05 3.33 -2.19
C SER A 96 4.32 2.03 -1.44
N HIS A 97 4.91 1.06 -2.12
CA HIS A 97 4.86 -0.33 -1.67
C HIS A 97 3.41 -0.72 -1.28
N SER A 98 3.23 -1.31 -0.09
CA SER A 98 1.90 -1.76 0.33
C SER A 98 0.91 -0.65 0.69
N MET A 99 1.30 0.63 0.80
CA MET A 99 0.33 1.73 0.87
C MET A 99 -0.57 1.77 -0.37
N GLY A 100 -0.07 1.33 -1.52
CA GLY A 100 -0.86 1.22 -2.74
C GLY A 100 -2.08 0.31 -2.62
N LYS A 101 -2.08 -0.65 -1.68
CA LYS A 101 -3.26 -1.47 -1.38
C LYS A 101 -4.43 -0.60 -0.88
N SER A 102 -4.13 0.34 -0.01
CA SER A 102 -5.12 1.30 0.48
C SER A 102 -5.64 2.21 -0.63
N LEU A 103 -4.77 2.59 -1.57
CA LEU A 103 -5.16 3.40 -2.73
C LEU A 103 -6.04 2.61 -3.71
N VAL A 104 -5.82 1.31 -3.88
CA VAL A 104 -6.74 0.43 -4.63
C VAL A 104 -8.13 0.44 -3.98
N SER A 105 -8.21 0.32 -2.67
CA SER A 105 -9.48 0.43 -1.95
C SER A 105 -10.15 1.79 -2.13
N TYR A 106 -9.37 2.86 -2.09
CA TYR A 106 -9.87 4.21 -2.30
C TYR A 106 -10.49 4.37 -3.70
N VAL A 107 -9.80 3.89 -4.76
CA VAL A 107 -10.33 3.84 -6.13
C VAL A 107 -11.59 2.97 -6.21
N THR A 108 -11.62 1.83 -5.50
CA THR A 108 -12.81 0.95 -5.42
C THR A 108 -14.00 1.69 -4.80
N GLY A 109 -13.77 2.53 -3.78
CA GLY A 109 -14.79 3.39 -3.19
C GLY A 109 -15.40 4.36 -4.21
N TYR A 110 -14.57 4.95 -5.06
CA TYR A 110 -15.05 5.77 -6.19
C TYR A 110 -15.82 4.93 -7.21
N ALA A 111 -15.36 3.74 -7.55
CA ALA A 111 -16.08 2.86 -8.47
C ALA A 111 -17.48 2.52 -7.95
N ILE A 112 -17.67 2.40 -6.63
CA ILE A 112 -18.98 2.24 -6.01
C ILE A 112 -19.80 3.55 -6.15
N CYS A 113 -19.19 4.69 -5.87
CA CYS A 113 -19.88 5.99 -5.93
C CYS A 113 -20.29 6.40 -7.35
N GLU A 114 -19.51 6.00 -8.36
CA GLU A 114 -19.81 6.22 -9.77
C GLU A 114 -20.75 5.15 -10.37
N GLY A 115 -21.20 4.17 -9.56
CA GLY A 115 -22.15 3.14 -9.99
C GLY A 115 -21.55 2.01 -10.84
N TYR A 116 -20.22 1.92 -10.97
CA TYR A 116 -19.58 0.78 -11.64
C TYR A 116 -19.69 -0.49 -10.81
N ILE A 117 -19.69 -0.37 -9.49
CA ILE A 117 -19.87 -1.44 -8.51
C ILE A 117 -21.05 -1.08 -7.62
N ASP A 118 -22.05 -1.95 -7.48
CA ASP A 118 -23.29 -1.63 -6.75
C ASP A 118 -23.04 -1.26 -5.28
N ASN A 119 -22.23 -2.05 -4.58
CA ASN A 119 -21.87 -1.81 -3.17
C ASN A 119 -20.74 -2.74 -2.71
N ILE A 120 -20.27 -2.56 -1.47
CA ILE A 120 -19.19 -3.37 -0.89
C ILE A 120 -19.54 -4.83 -0.64
N ASN A 121 -20.82 -5.22 -0.68
CA ASN A 121 -21.29 -6.59 -0.41
C ASN A 121 -21.51 -7.39 -1.69
N VAL A 122 -21.27 -6.81 -2.88
CA VAL A 122 -21.36 -7.56 -4.14
C VAL A 122 -20.47 -8.80 -4.08
N LYS A 123 -20.94 -9.87 -4.69
CA LYS A 123 -20.14 -11.07 -4.89
C LYS A 123 -19.42 -10.98 -6.23
N LEU A 124 -18.25 -11.59 -6.33
CA LEU A 124 -17.47 -11.64 -7.56
C LEU A 124 -17.98 -12.76 -8.50
N ASP A 125 -19.30 -12.87 -8.66
CA ASP A 125 -19.92 -13.94 -9.46
C ASP A 125 -20.04 -13.56 -10.94
N ASP A 126 -20.08 -12.27 -11.23
CA ASP A 126 -20.23 -11.72 -12.58
C ASP A 126 -18.89 -11.60 -13.34
N TRP A 127 -17.79 -11.98 -12.72
CA TRP A 127 -16.45 -11.90 -13.31
C TRP A 127 -15.90 -13.29 -13.66
N SER A 128 -15.92 -13.62 -14.94
CA SER A 128 -15.51 -14.94 -15.44
C SER A 128 -14.08 -15.35 -15.05
N THR A 129 -13.19 -14.37 -14.87
CA THR A 129 -11.79 -14.62 -14.45
C THR A 129 -11.66 -15.37 -13.13
N VAL A 130 -12.62 -15.23 -12.21
CA VAL A 130 -12.58 -15.91 -10.90
C VAL A 130 -13.41 -17.20 -10.86
N LYS A 131 -14.10 -17.54 -11.95
CA LYS A 131 -14.95 -18.72 -12.02
C LYS A 131 -14.15 -20.01 -11.76
N GLY A 132 -14.66 -20.89 -10.93
CA GLY A 132 -14.00 -22.13 -10.48
C GLY A 132 -12.89 -21.91 -9.44
N THR A 133 -12.59 -20.67 -9.07
CA THR A 133 -11.52 -20.36 -8.12
C THR A 133 -12.04 -20.13 -6.70
N LEU A 134 -11.10 -20.02 -5.76
CA LEU A 134 -11.39 -19.62 -4.37
C LEU A 134 -12.10 -18.27 -4.23
N TYR A 135 -12.03 -17.41 -5.24
CA TYR A 135 -12.61 -16.07 -5.21
C TYR A 135 -14.05 -16.03 -5.72
N GLU A 136 -14.51 -17.07 -6.44
CA GLU A 136 -15.89 -17.15 -6.89
C GLU A 136 -16.86 -17.04 -5.72
N GLY A 137 -17.86 -16.18 -5.83
CA GLY A 137 -18.87 -15.93 -4.80
C GLY A 137 -18.37 -15.28 -3.52
N GLN A 138 -17.10 -14.85 -3.46
CA GLN A 138 -16.58 -14.05 -2.34
C GLN A 138 -17.18 -12.63 -2.40
N LYS A 139 -17.53 -12.08 -1.24
CA LYS A 139 -17.96 -10.69 -1.16
C LYS A 139 -16.77 -9.74 -1.27
N LEU A 140 -16.95 -8.61 -1.96
CA LEU A 140 -15.93 -7.59 -2.09
C LEU A 140 -15.38 -7.12 -0.73
N ILE A 141 -16.26 -6.93 0.27
CA ILE A 141 -15.85 -6.56 1.63
C ILE A 141 -14.93 -7.59 2.29
N ASP A 142 -15.09 -8.89 1.98
CA ASP A 142 -14.22 -9.93 2.54
C ASP A 142 -12.81 -9.86 1.92
N LEU A 143 -12.71 -9.51 0.64
CA LEU A 143 -11.43 -9.22 0.00
C LEU A 143 -10.82 -7.94 0.57
N LEU A 144 -11.60 -6.86 0.67
CA LEU A 144 -11.17 -5.58 1.24
C LEU A 144 -10.63 -5.74 2.67
N ASN A 145 -11.21 -6.63 3.46
CA ASN A 145 -10.79 -6.93 4.83
C ASN A 145 -9.72 -8.02 4.93
N MET A 146 -9.15 -8.48 3.79
CA MET A 146 -8.15 -9.56 3.78
C MET A 146 -8.62 -10.84 4.47
N ARG A 147 -9.90 -11.23 4.30
CA ARG A 147 -10.47 -12.45 4.87
C ARG A 147 -11.23 -13.30 3.85
N ALA A 148 -10.79 -13.29 2.62
CA ALA A 148 -11.45 -13.99 1.51
C ALA A 148 -11.30 -15.52 1.54
N GLY A 149 -10.80 -16.11 2.61
CA GLY A 149 -10.76 -17.56 2.79
C GLY A 149 -9.68 -18.30 1.98
N VAL A 150 -8.61 -17.61 1.61
CA VAL A 150 -7.52 -18.18 0.79
C VAL A 150 -6.26 -18.56 1.58
N GLN A 151 -6.29 -18.43 2.91
CA GLN A 151 -5.11 -18.52 3.77
C GLN A 151 -4.38 -19.86 3.69
N ASN A 152 -5.13 -20.95 3.73
CA ASN A 152 -4.53 -22.27 3.75
C ASN A 152 -3.78 -22.59 2.46
N ILE A 153 -4.15 -21.94 1.38
CA ILE A 153 -3.53 -22.14 0.07
C ILE A 153 -2.36 -21.19 -0.15
N ILE A 154 -2.49 -19.93 0.29
CA ILE A 154 -1.48 -18.91 0.10
C ILE A 154 -0.52 -18.84 1.29
N GLY A 155 -1.00 -19.11 2.52
CA GLY A 155 -0.27 -18.94 3.78
C GLY A 155 0.43 -20.18 4.33
N GLU A 156 0.05 -21.39 3.94
CA GLU A 156 0.68 -22.62 4.43
C GLU A 156 2.03 -22.93 3.81
N ARG A 157 2.45 -22.19 2.79
CA ARG A 157 3.77 -22.36 2.23
C ARG A 157 4.81 -21.78 3.18
N LYS A 158 5.58 -22.67 3.77
CA LYS A 158 6.72 -22.44 4.66
C LYS A 158 7.86 -21.63 4.02
N HIS A 159 7.65 -20.97 2.91
CA HIS A 159 8.65 -20.13 2.26
C HIS A 159 8.59 -18.71 2.77
N LYS A 160 9.69 -18.29 3.32
CA LYS A 160 9.95 -16.99 3.99
C LYS A 160 9.77 -15.75 3.11
N SER A 161 9.45 -15.88 1.85
CA SER A 161 9.16 -14.77 0.92
C SER A 161 7.66 -14.62 0.62
N ASP A 162 6.99 -14.62 1.38
CA ASP A 162 5.74 -14.52 2.16
C ASP A 162 4.46 -14.07 1.47
N ASN A 163 4.37 -13.62 0.28
CA ASN A 163 3.13 -13.19 -0.33
C ASN A 163 3.07 -13.51 -1.83
N MET A 164 3.88 -14.43 -2.26
CA MET A 164 4.00 -14.76 -3.67
C MET A 164 3.63 -16.21 -3.91
N ILE A 165 2.56 -16.42 -4.65
CA ILE A 165 2.30 -17.71 -5.28
C ILE A 165 3.33 -17.85 -6.39
N LYS A 166 4.00 -19.00 -6.44
CA LYS A 166 4.89 -19.35 -7.54
C LYS A 166 4.24 -20.45 -8.36
N ASP A 167 4.35 -20.37 -9.66
CA ASP A 167 3.98 -21.47 -10.53
C ASP A 167 4.95 -22.65 -10.37
N ASN A 168 4.68 -23.76 -11.05
CA ASN A 168 5.50 -24.98 -10.99
C ASN A 168 6.97 -24.76 -11.47
N ARG A 169 7.25 -23.65 -12.16
CA ARG A 169 8.59 -23.24 -12.61
C ARG A 169 9.27 -22.32 -11.61
N GLY A 170 8.62 -21.98 -10.48
CA GLY A 170 9.15 -21.08 -9.47
C GLY A 170 8.99 -19.60 -9.81
N LEU A 171 8.23 -19.24 -10.84
CA LEU A 171 8.00 -17.86 -11.26
C LEU A 171 7.12 -17.10 -10.25
N ASN A 172 7.39 -15.80 -10.12
CA ASN A 172 6.63 -14.92 -9.25
C ASN A 172 5.30 -14.52 -9.89
N VAL A 173 4.20 -15.15 -9.46
CA VAL A 173 2.87 -14.91 -10.03
C VAL A 173 2.31 -13.50 -9.78
N ASN A 174 2.92 -12.69 -8.89
CA ASN A 174 2.51 -11.29 -8.73
C ASN A 174 2.91 -10.39 -9.91
N VAL A 175 3.71 -10.87 -10.84
CA VAL A 175 4.08 -10.15 -12.06
C VAL A 175 3.23 -10.54 -13.26
N TYR A 176 2.46 -11.63 -13.14
CA TYR A 176 1.59 -12.11 -14.20
C TYR A 176 0.21 -11.44 -14.17
N PRO A 177 -0.49 -11.38 -15.31
CA PRO A 177 -1.89 -10.97 -15.37
C PRO A 177 -2.76 -11.80 -14.44
N ILE A 178 -3.75 -11.16 -13.83
CA ILE A 178 -4.63 -11.85 -12.86
C ILE A 178 -5.34 -13.07 -13.49
N LYS A 179 -5.71 -12.99 -14.77
CA LYS A 179 -6.34 -14.11 -15.49
C LYS A 179 -5.46 -15.36 -15.54
N ASP A 180 -4.14 -15.20 -15.66
CA ASP A 180 -3.19 -16.31 -15.72
C ASP A 180 -2.94 -16.87 -14.31
N ILE A 181 -2.92 -15.99 -13.30
CA ILE A 181 -2.83 -16.41 -11.89
C ILE A 181 -4.05 -17.24 -11.50
N MET A 182 -5.25 -16.84 -11.91
CA MET A 182 -6.49 -17.55 -11.57
C MET A 182 -6.60 -18.94 -12.23
N LYS A 183 -5.84 -19.23 -13.27
CA LYS A 183 -5.75 -20.57 -13.91
C LYS A 183 -4.82 -21.53 -13.16
N LEU A 184 -4.08 -21.09 -12.15
CA LEU A 184 -3.20 -21.98 -11.40
C LEU A 184 -4.01 -23.01 -10.60
N ASP A 185 -3.64 -24.30 -10.70
CA ASP A 185 -4.32 -25.42 -10.02
C ASP A 185 -4.57 -25.17 -8.54
N ILE A 186 -3.62 -24.48 -7.88
CA ILE A 186 -3.72 -24.13 -6.46
C ILE A 186 -4.92 -23.20 -6.15
N LEU A 187 -5.42 -22.48 -7.14
CA LEU A 187 -6.57 -21.58 -6.99
C LEU A 187 -7.85 -22.19 -7.56
N GLN A 188 -7.74 -23.22 -8.40
CA GLN A 188 -8.86 -23.91 -9.02
C GLN A 188 -9.58 -24.81 -8.00
N THR A 189 -10.29 -24.19 -7.07
CA THR A 189 -11.10 -24.88 -6.07
C THR A 189 -12.15 -23.95 -5.49
N THR A 190 -13.35 -24.44 -5.33
CA THR A 190 -14.44 -23.76 -4.63
C THR A 190 -14.43 -24.01 -3.13
N LYS A 191 -13.56 -24.90 -2.65
CA LYS A 191 -13.41 -25.17 -1.21
C LYS A 191 -12.80 -23.96 -0.50
N LYS A 192 -13.65 -23.21 0.18
CA LYS A 192 -13.25 -22.02 0.95
C LYS A 192 -12.64 -22.42 2.27
N SER A 193 -11.53 -21.81 2.63
CA SER A 193 -10.98 -21.89 3.98
C SER A 193 -11.76 -20.99 4.94
N LYS A 194 -11.56 -21.18 6.24
CA LYS A 194 -12.17 -20.33 7.27
C LYS A 194 -11.80 -18.86 7.04
N PRO A 195 -12.76 -17.91 7.01
CA PRO A 195 -12.51 -16.50 6.72
C PRO A 195 -11.86 -15.81 7.93
N VAL A 196 -10.53 -15.87 7.99
CA VAL A 196 -9.72 -15.16 8.99
C VAL A 196 -8.82 -14.14 8.30
N TYR A 197 -8.40 -13.12 9.03
CA TYR A 197 -7.48 -12.11 8.52
C TYR A 197 -6.18 -12.76 8.01
N ASN A 198 -5.86 -12.51 6.76
CA ASN A 198 -4.59 -12.90 6.13
C ASN A 198 -4.14 -11.88 5.10
N TYR A 199 -3.14 -11.10 5.48
CA TYR A 199 -2.59 -10.07 4.64
C TYR A 199 -1.79 -10.66 3.49
N ASN A 200 -2.19 -10.38 2.24
CA ASN A 200 -1.50 -10.85 1.04
C ASN A 200 -1.66 -9.88 -0.14
N ALA A 201 -0.82 -10.04 -1.17
CA ALA A 201 -0.82 -9.20 -2.36
C ALA A 201 -1.89 -9.61 -3.37
N LEU A 202 -2.16 -10.92 -3.48
CA LEU A 202 -3.08 -11.46 -4.48
C LEU A 202 -4.48 -10.92 -4.30
N THR A 203 -4.99 -10.91 -3.07
CA THR A 203 -6.32 -10.37 -2.76
C THR A 203 -6.47 -8.92 -3.22
N THR A 204 -5.45 -8.08 -3.02
CA THR A 204 -5.51 -6.67 -3.47
C THR A 204 -5.48 -6.57 -4.99
N ASN A 205 -4.62 -7.35 -5.66
CA ASN A 205 -4.60 -7.37 -7.12
C ASN A 205 -5.93 -7.89 -7.69
N THR A 206 -6.60 -8.82 -7.00
CA THR A 206 -7.95 -9.28 -7.37
C THR A 206 -8.96 -8.14 -7.26
N ILE A 207 -8.95 -7.35 -6.17
CA ILE A 207 -9.82 -6.18 -6.02
C ILE A 207 -9.57 -5.17 -7.14
N MET A 208 -8.31 -4.82 -7.40
CA MET A 208 -7.94 -3.86 -8.44
C MET A 208 -8.45 -4.29 -9.81
N ASN A 209 -8.22 -5.55 -10.18
CA ASN A 209 -8.62 -6.05 -11.49
C ASN A 209 -10.14 -6.27 -11.60
N TYR A 210 -10.83 -6.56 -10.50
CA TYR A 210 -12.29 -6.51 -10.46
C TYR A 210 -12.82 -5.09 -10.69
N THR A 211 -12.19 -4.09 -10.07
CA THR A 211 -12.54 -2.67 -10.31
C THR A 211 -12.28 -2.26 -11.76
N ILE A 212 -11.16 -2.70 -12.36
CA ILE A 212 -10.87 -2.50 -13.79
C ILE A 212 -11.96 -3.15 -14.64
N PHE A 213 -12.30 -4.41 -14.38
CA PHE A 213 -13.35 -5.12 -15.09
C PHE A 213 -14.70 -4.40 -15.02
N LYS A 214 -15.09 -3.93 -13.85
CA LYS A 214 -16.37 -3.23 -13.64
C LYS A 214 -16.42 -1.84 -14.29
N ALA A 215 -15.31 -1.10 -14.26
CA ALA A 215 -15.23 0.22 -14.90
C ALA A 215 -15.00 0.13 -16.43
N GLY A 216 -14.46 -0.99 -16.91
CA GLY A 216 -14.15 -1.19 -18.33
C GLY A 216 -13.32 -0.04 -18.91
N ASP A 217 -13.71 0.48 -20.06
CA ASP A 217 -13.03 1.58 -20.75
C ASP A 217 -12.99 2.88 -19.92
N ASN A 218 -13.86 3.01 -18.92
CA ASN A 218 -13.91 4.17 -18.04
C ASN A 218 -12.87 4.12 -16.91
N TYR A 219 -12.06 3.05 -16.80
CA TYR A 219 -11.12 2.93 -15.68
C TYR A 219 -10.10 4.07 -15.62
N GLN A 220 -9.56 4.50 -16.77
CA GLN A 220 -8.65 5.66 -16.80
C GLN A 220 -9.36 6.96 -16.37
N SER A 221 -10.62 7.16 -16.78
CA SER A 221 -11.42 8.30 -16.34
C SER A 221 -11.69 8.27 -14.85
N LEU A 222 -11.96 7.08 -14.29
CA LEU A 222 -12.11 6.87 -12.86
C LEU A 222 -10.81 7.26 -12.09
N LEU A 223 -9.64 6.83 -12.59
CA LEU A 223 -8.37 7.23 -11.99
C LEU A 223 -8.14 8.74 -12.05
N ASN A 224 -8.48 9.39 -13.18
CA ASN A 224 -8.39 10.84 -13.31
C ASN A 224 -9.29 11.55 -12.31
N LYS A 225 -10.54 11.08 -12.14
CA LYS A 225 -11.46 11.63 -11.14
C LYS A 225 -10.86 11.56 -9.73
N VAL A 226 -10.31 10.40 -9.33
CA VAL A 226 -9.73 10.18 -7.99
C VAL A 226 -8.54 11.09 -7.74
N PHE A 227 -7.57 11.10 -8.64
CA PHE A 227 -6.26 11.70 -8.36
C PHE A 227 -6.06 13.09 -8.96
N LYS A 228 -6.54 13.33 -10.19
CA LYS A 228 -6.39 14.62 -10.85
C LYS A 228 -7.45 15.63 -10.40
N GLU A 229 -8.72 15.21 -10.32
CA GLU A 229 -9.84 16.13 -10.06
C GLU A 229 -10.05 16.33 -8.56
N ASP A 230 -10.20 15.26 -7.79
CA ASP A 230 -10.55 15.34 -6.38
C ASP A 230 -9.32 15.48 -5.46
N ALA A 231 -8.30 14.62 -5.62
CA ALA A 231 -7.06 14.77 -4.84
C ALA A 231 -6.18 15.92 -5.33
N LYS A 232 -6.41 16.43 -6.55
CA LYS A 232 -5.69 17.56 -7.15
C LYS A 232 -4.18 17.42 -7.03
N VAL A 233 -3.66 16.24 -7.42
CA VAL A 233 -2.21 15.98 -7.44
C VAL A 233 -1.53 16.95 -8.41
N LYS A 234 -0.31 17.38 -8.07
CA LYS A 234 0.45 18.34 -8.89
C LYS A 234 1.18 17.67 -10.04
N ASN A 235 1.82 16.54 -9.76
CA ASN A 235 2.64 15.81 -10.72
C ASN A 235 1.94 14.56 -11.20
N SER A 236 2.41 13.95 -12.27
CA SER A 236 1.91 12.64 -12.68
C SER A 236 2.13 11.61 -11.58
N VAL A 237 1.09 10.81 -11.33
CA VAL A 237 1.12 9.65 -10.41
C VAL A 237 0.80 8.38 -11.18
N PHE A 238 1.21 7.22 -10.67
CA PHE A 238 1.20 6.01 -11.47
C PHE A 238 0.78 4.79 -10.67
N PHE A 239 -0.12 3.96 -11.23
CA PHE A 239 -0.27 2.56 -10.83
C PHE A 239 0.52 1.64 -11.76
N SER A 240 1.11 0.58 -11.22
CA SER A 240 1.77 -0.44 -12.03
C SER A 240 0.74 -1.26 -12.81
N LYS A 241 1.09 -1.60 -14.07
CA LYS A 241 0.41 -2.64 -14.84
C LYS A 241 1.16 -3.96 -14.71
N THR A 242 0.48 -5.07 -14.92
CA THR A 242 1.14 -6.36 -15.15
C THR A 242 1.57 -6.42 -16.61
N GLN A 243 2.79 -6.86 -16.85
CA GLN A 243 3.23 -7.15 -18.19
C GLN A 243 2.63 -8.49 -18.64
N SER A 244 1.79 -8.47 -19.64
CA SER A 244 1.42 -9.69 -20.36
C SER A 244 2.48 -9.96 -21.39
N PHE A 245 3.10 -11.15 -21.35
CA PHE A 245 3.98 -11.61 -22.41
C PHE A 245 3.20 -12.15 -23.62
N HIS A 246 1.86 -12.22 -23.54
CA HIS A 246 1.05 -13.01 -24.48
C HIS A 246 -0.05 -12.28 -25.23
N SER A 247 -0.17 -11.04 -25.21
CA SER A 247 -0.96 -10.21 -26.12
C SER A 247 -1.53 -8.95 -25.48
N LEU A 248 -1.51 -7.89 -26.24
CA LEU A 248 -2.20 -6.62 -25.94
C LEU A 248 -3.73 -6.75 -26.09
N GLU A 249 -4.22 -7.89 -26.60
CA GLU A 249 -5.62 -8.10 -26.96
C GLU A 249 -6.56 -8.41 -25.78
N ASP A 250 -6.02 -8.73 -24.61
CA ASP A 250 -6.80 -9.25 -23.49
C ASP A 250 -7.13 -8.22 -22.39
N GLY A 251 -6.99 -6.95 -22.66
CA GLY A 251 -7.25 -5.90 -21.68
C GLY A 251 -6.07 -5.60 -20.73
N GLU A 252 -6.17 -4.47 -20.05
CA GLU A 252 -5.14 -4.01 -19.13
C GLU A 252 -5.36 -4.59 -17.74
N TYR A 253 -4.28 -5.10 -17.17
CA TYR A 253 -4.28 -5.64 -15.80
C TYR A 253 -3.44 -4.77 -14.89
N GLY A 254 -3.93 -4.52 -13.67
CA GLY A 254 -3.28 -3.66 -12.72
C GLY A 254 -2.62 -4.39 -11.56
N ARG A 255 -1.65 -3.70 -10.95
CA ARG A 255 -1.01 -4.06 -9.68
C ARG A 255 -1.08 -2.87 -8.72
N TYR A 256 -1.25 -3.17 -7.45
CA TYR A 256 -1.42 -2.15 -6.41
C TYR A 256 -0.20 -1.23 -6.17
N SER A 257 0.97 -1.50 -6.75
CA SER A 257 2.13 -0.62 -6.58
C SER A 257 1.86 0.75 -7.19
N PHE A 258 1.98 1.79 -6.38
CA PHE A 258 1.69 3.17 -6.75
C PHE A 258 2.92 4.05 -6.56
N TYR A 259 3.00 5.14 -7.33
CA TYR A 259 4.13 6.07 -7.29
C TYR A 259 3.62 7.50 -7.31
N ALA A 260 4.11 8.30 -6.37
CA ALA A 260 3.82 9.72 -6.26
C ALA A 260 5.00 10.44 -5.59
N ASP A 261 5.06 11.74 -5.70
CA ASP A 261 5.97 12.51 -4.87
C ASP A 261 5.41 12.67 -3.42
N ARG A 262 6.22 13.19 -2.54
CA ARG A 262 5.89 13.36 -1.11
C ARG A 262 4.68 14.26 -0.86
N TYR A 263 4.54 15.31 -1.65
CA TYR A 263 3.43 16.25 -1.54
C TYR A 263 2.15 15.70 -2.18
N ASP A 264 2.26 14.92 -3.25
CA ASP A 264 1.11 14.29 -3.88
C ASP A 264 0.55 13.17 -2.99
N TYR A 265 1.39 12.45 -2.23
CA TYR A 265 0.89 11.59 -1.15
C TYR A 265 0.12 12.38 -0.09
N LEU A 266 0.57 13.60 0.26
CA LEU A 266 -0.16 14.47 1.19
C LEU A 266 -1.49 14.97 0.59
N ARG A 267 -1.53 15.33 -0.72
CA ARG A 267 -2.76 15.73 -1.41
C ARG A 267 -3.80 14.62 -1.40
N ILE A 268 -3.38 13.39 -1.71
CA ILE A 268 -4.25 12.21 -1.65
C ILE A 268 -4.77 12.00 -0.22
N ALA A 269 -3.92 12.09 0.78
CA ALA A 269 -4.33 11.96 2.18
C ALA A 269 -5.30 13.05 2.62
N LYS A 270 -5.10 14.30 2.16
CA LYS A 270 -5.99 15.45 2.40
C LYS A 270 -7.36 15.20 1.78
N ALA A 271 -7.42 14.72 0.53
CA ALA A 271 -8.68 14.39 -0.12
C ALA A 271 -9.44 13.29 0.64
N ILE A 272 -8.76 12.25 1.12
CA ILE A 272 -9.36 11.21 1.97
C ILE A 272 -9.94 11.82 3.25
N MET A 273 -9.22 12.73 3.90
CA MET A 273 -9.67 13.43 5.10
C MET A 273 -10.90 14.29 4.80
N ASP A 274 -10.89 15.04 3.70
CA ASP A 274 -12.00 15.89 3.28
C ASP A 274 -13.25 15.09 2.97
N HIS A 275 -13.13 13.99 2.25
CA HIS A 275 -14.25 13.09 1.98
C HIS A 275 -14.87 12.55 3.28
N TRP A 276 -14.03 12.15 4.22
CA TRP A 276 -14.48 11.65 5.52
C TRP A 276 -15.23 12.74 6.30
N ASN A 277 -14.67 13.95 6.39
CA ASN A 277 -15.22 15.04 7.20
C ASN A 277 -16.51 15.62 6.58
N ASN A 278 -16.56 15.70 5.23
CA ASN A 278 -17.72 16.23 4.50
C ASN A 278 -18.81 15.19 4.18
N ASP A 279 -18.66 13.96 4.67
CA ASP A 279 -19.65 12.89 4.49
C ASP A 279 -20.08 12.63 3.04
N THR A 280 -19.15 12.83 2.10
CA THR A 280 -19.40 12.55 0.68
C THR A 280 -19.70 11.06 0.47
N CYS A 281 -20.08 10.67 -0.75
CA CYS A 281 -20.27 9.26 -1.07
C CYS A 281 -19.01 8.43 -0.72
N VAL A 282 -17.83 8.90 -1.13
CA VAL A 282 -16.55 8.25 -0.80
C VAL A 282 -16.28 8.27 0.71
N GLY A 283 -16.65 9.38 1.39
CA GLY A 283 -16.58 9.49 2.85
C GLY A 283 -17.44 8.46 3.55
N LYS A 284 -18.67 8.24 3.07
CA LYS A 284 -19.57 7.18 3.58
C LYS A 284 -19.00 5.78 3.36
N TYR A 285 -18.38 5.53 2.19
CA TYR A 285 -17.63 4.30 1.95
C TYR A 285 -16.50 4.12 2.98
N LEU A 286 -15.67 5.13 3.21
CA LEU A 286 -14.59 5.10 4.21
C LEU A 286 -15.11 4.82 5.63
N LYS A 287 -16.22 5.43 6.02
CA LYS A 287 -16.87 5.18 7.31
C LYS A 287 -17.40 3.76 7.41
N THR A 288 -18.00 3.25 6.33
CA THR A 288 -18.52 1.87 6.28
C THR A 288 -17.40 0.84 6.46
N ILE A 289 -16.26 1.00 5.77
CA ILE A 289 -15.12 0.09 5.95
C ILE A 289 -14.49 0.22 7.35
N TYR A 290 -14.51 1.40 7.94
CA TYR A 290 -14.09 1.61 9.33
C TYR A 290 -15.00 0.84 10.31
N GLU A 291 -16.29 0.90 10.13
CA GLU A 291 -17.27 0.18 10.97
C GLU A 291 -17.15 -1.33 10.81
N GLN A 292 -16.95 -1.81 9.57
CA GLN A 292 -16.82 -3.24 9.26
C GLN A 292 -15.39 -3.79 9.40
N ARG A 293 -14.46 -3.01 10.00
CA ARG A 293 -13.09 -3.45 10.22
C ARG A 293 -13.02 -4.65 11.17
N ILE A 294 -12.10 -5.56 10.89
CA ILE A 294 -11.92 -6.80 11.63
C ILE A 294 -10.65 -6.80 12.48
N ASN A 295 -10.59 -7.67 13.46
CA ASN A 295 -9.39 -7.87 14.26
C ASN A 295 -8.30 -8.54 13.42
N LYS A 296 -7.08 -8.03 13.52
CA LYS A 296 -5.89 -8.72 13.04
C LYS A 296 -5.48 -9.82 14.00
N ASN A 297 -4.74 -10.81 13.50
CA ASN A 297 -4.14 -11.83 14.35
C ASN A 297 -3.12 -11.18 15.31
N LYS A 298 -3.06 -11.62 16.58
CA LYS A 298 -2.11 -11.08 17.58
C LYS A 298 -0.66 -11.07 17.07
N LYS A 299 -0.24 -12.08 16.31
CA LYS A 299 1.08 -12.13 15.67
C LYS A 299 1.35 -11.02 14.65
N SER A 300 0.29 -10.37 14.14
CA SER A 300 0.39 -9.33 13.12
C SER A 300 0.62 -7.92 13.65
N TYR A 301 0.44 -7.70 14.96
CA TYR A 301 0.58 -6.37 15.58
C TYR A 301 1.36 -6.36 16.90
N ASN A 302 2.16 -7.34 17.18
CA ASN A 302 2.89 -7.44 18.46
C ASN A 302 4.17 -6.58 18.47
N GLY A 303 4.01 -5.34 18.13
CA GLY A 303 4.81 -4.15 18.47
C GLY A 303 6.30 -4.18 18.18
N ASP A 304 6.97 -5.29 18.28
CA ASP A 304 8.41 -5.34 18.10
C ASP A 304 8.85 -6.63 17.42
N ARG A 305 8.97 -6.57 16.10
CA ARG A 305 9.77 -7.53 15.36
C ARG A 305 11.07 -6.82 14.98
N HIS A 306 12.14 -7.10 15.71
CA HIS A 306 13.48 -6.59 15.41
C HIS A 306 13.65 -5.06 15.58
N GLY A 307 12.95 -4.41 16.53
CA GLY A 307 13.07 -2.97 16.75
C GLY A 307 12.45 -2.09 15.66
N GLN A 308 11.83 -2.69 14.66
CA GLN A 308 11.24 -1.97 13.52
C GLN A 308 9.74 -1.75 13.73
N PHE A 309 9.35 -0.50 13.84
CA PHE A 309 7.97 -0.12 14.07
C PHE A 309 7.34 0.47 12.81
N SER A 310 6.06 0.21 12.61
CA SER A 310 5.25 0.81 11.57
C SER A 310 3.78 0.82 11.96
N VAL A 311 2.96 1.49 11.16
CA VAL A 311 1.50 1.50 11.35
C VAL A 311 0.95 0.08 11.47
N SER A 312 1.36 -0.84 10.60
CA SER A 312 0.83 -2.20 10.61
C SER A 312 1.09 -2.96 11.91
N GLN A 313 2.21 -2.67 12.58
CA GLN A 313 2.58 -3.32 13.85
C GLN A 313 1.92 -2.66 15.06
N TYR A 314 1.50 -1.41 14.92
CA TYR A 314 0.88 -0.62 16.00
C TYR A 314 -0.65 -0.54 15.91
N THR A 315 -1.28 -1.26 15.00
CA THR A 315 -2.73 -1.25 14.81
C THR A 315 -3.34 -2.63 15.03
N LYS A 316 -4.48 -2.68 15.73
CA LYS A 316 -5.16 -3.93 16.09
C LYS A 316 -6.17 -4.40 15.05
N LYS A 317 -6.71 -3.48 14.25
CA LYS A 317 -7.76 -3.77 13.28
C LYS A 317 -7.34 -3.44 11.85
N TYR A 318 -8.02 -4.07 10.92
CA TYR A 318 -7.86 -3.90 9.48
C TYR A 318 -9.23 -3.86 8.80
N GLY A 319 -9.41 -2.95 7.87
CA GLY A 319 -10.64 -2.82 7.11
C GLY A 319 -10.42 -2.07 5.82
N GLY A 320 -11.03 -2.50 4.72
CA GLY A 320 -10.92 -1.80 3.46
C GLY A 320 -9.49 -1.56 2.99
N GLN A 321 -8.55 -2.47 3.24
CA GLN A 321 -7.12 -2.31 2.96
C GLN A 321 -6.41 -1.22 3.79
N PHE A 322 -7.02 -0.73 4.88
CA PHE A 322 -6.44 0.24 5.81
C PHE A 322 -6.22 -0.37 7.19
N HIS A 323 -5.32 0.25 7.94
CA HIS A 323 -4.99 -0.10 9.32
C HIS A 323 -5.70 0.83 10.30
N PHE A 324 -6.30 0.28 11.35
CA PHE A 324 -7.08 1.02 12.34
C PHE A 324 -6.74 0.60 13.77
N ASP A 325 -7.24 1.37 14.73
CA ASP A 325 -7.10 1.13 16.18
C ASP A 325 -5.63 1.09 16.60
N ILE A 326 -4.97 2.25 16.48
CA ILE A 326 -3.58 2.43 16.95
C ILE A 326 -3.53 2.14 18.47
N ILE A 327 -2.56 1.33 18.87
CA ILE A 327 -2.37 0.95 20.29
C ILE A 327 -2.13 2.19 21.14
N GLY A 328 -2.96 2.37 22.16
CA GLY A 328 -2.98 3.56 23.02
C GLY A 328 -3.79 4.74 22.49
N LEU A 329 -4.38 4.64 21.28
CA LEU A 329 -5.25 5.63 20.66
C LEU A 329 -6.49 4.99 20.02
N SER A 330 -6.89 3.80 20.44
CA SER A 330 -7.94 3.00 19.78
C SER A 330 -9.35 3.60 19.81
N LYS A 331 -9.58 4.62 20.65
CA LYS A 331 -10.84 5.36 20.68
C LYS A 331 -10.91 6.44 19.60
N ARG A 332 -9.76 6.87 19.05
CA ARG A 332 -9.69 7.90 18.02
C ARG A 332 -9.87 7.29 16.62
N LYS A 333 -10.53 8.01 15.77
CA LYS A 333 -10.74 7.64 14.36
C LYS A 333 -9.48 7.97 13.57
N ILE A 334 -8.51 7.04 13.60
CA ILE A 334 -7.24 7.17 12.88
C ILE A 334 -7.16 6.09 11.82
N LEU A 335 -6.90 6.50 10.60
CA LEU A 335 -6.64 5.64 9.46
C LEU A 335 -5.13 5.61 9.19
N GLY A 336 -4.60 4.42 8.96
CA GLY A 336 -3.20 4.24 8.61
C GLY A 336 -3.01 3.44 7.33
N MET A 337 -2.06 3.89 6.50
CA MET A 337 -1.52 3.15 5.38
C MET A 337 -0.08 2.77 5.69
N ASP A 338 0.32 1.54 5.35
CA ASP A 338 1.67 1.02 5.63
C ASP A 338 2.30 0.42 4.39
N GLY A 339 3.54 0.79 4.11
CA GLY A 339 4.36 0.27 3.02
C GLY A 339 5.64 -0.40 3.52
N ARG A 340 6.13 -1.39 2.75
CA ARG A 340 7.44 -1.99 3.01
C ARG A 340 8.49 -0.87 3.09
N GLY A 341 9.47 -1.04 3.98
CA GLY A 341 10.48 -0.02 4.20
C GLY A 341 10.04 1.09 5.16
N GLY A 342 8.76 1.10 5.64
CA GLY A 342 8.27 2.09 6.62
C GLY A 342 7.62 3.32 5.99
N GLN A 343 7.22 3.23 4.72
CA GLN A 343 6.33 4.21 4.10
C GLN A 343 5.04 4.28 4.90
N ASN A 344 4.63 5.45 5.36
CA ASN A 344 3.39 5.58 6.10
C ASN A 344 2.63 6.84 5.71
N ILE A 345 1.30 6.71 5.63
CA ILE A 345 0.36 7.81 5.68
C ILE A 345 -0.57 7.55 6.85
N ILE A 346 -0.73 8.53 7.72
CA ILE A 346 -1.60 8.43 8.88
C ILE A 346 -2.50 9.65 8.89
N ILE A 347 -3.81 9.40 8.97
CA ILE A 347 -4.85 10.43 8.96
C ILE A 347 -5.62 10.31 10.27
N ASP A 348 -5.55 11.33 11.08
CA ASP A 348 -6.32 11.47 12.30
C ASP A 348 -7.49 12.43 12.06
N PHE A 349 -8.67 11.87 11.86
CA PHE A 349 -9.85 12.64 11.50
C PHE A 349 -10.35 13.57 12.60
N GLU A 350 -10.08 13.24 13.87
CA GLU A 350 -10.53 14.06 15.01
C GLU A 350 -9.62 15.25 15.27
N LYS A 351 -8.38 15.19 14.82
CA LYS A 351 -7.39 16.27 14.97
C LYS A 351 -7.07 16.97 13.65
N GLU A 352 -7.73 16.56 12.57
CA GLU A 352 -7.45 17.05 11.21
C GLU A 352 -5.96 17.03 10.88
N ARG A 353 -5.28 15.97 11.35
CA ARG A 353 -3.84 15.81 11.27
C ARG A 353 -3.46 14.72 10.28
N ILE A 354 -2.51 15.01 9.42
CA ILE A 354 -1.94 14.05 8.48
C ILE A 354 -0.42 13.97 8.69
N ILE A 355 0.09 12.75 8.77
CA ILE A 355 1.53 12.49 8.79
C ILE A 355 1.88 11.66 7.55
N VAL A 356 2.80 12.13 6.72
CA VAL A 356 3.36 11.39 5.59
C VAL A 356 4.83 11.12 5.85
N VAL A 357 5.21 9.85 5.84
CA VAL A 357 6.60 9.40 6.04
C VAL A 357 7.05 8.63 4.82
N ASN A 358 8.14 9.06 4.21
CA ASN A 358 8.80 8.33 3.15
C ASN A 358 10.21 7.92 3.57
N THR A 359 10.57 6.69 3.32
CA THR A 359 11.84 6.11 3.76
C THR A 359 12.29 4.99 2.81
N ARG A 360 13.57 4.64 2.86
CA ARG A 360 14.13 3.50 2.13
C ARG A 360 14.06 2.22 2.95
N ASP A 361 14.04 2.34 4.30
CA ASP A 361 13.93 1.20 5.21
C ASP A 361 13.45 1.67 6.59
N ARG A 362 12.97 0.71 7.45
CA ARG A 362 12.34 0.96 8.76
C ARG A 362 13.36 1.14 9.89
N HIS A 363 14.40 1.95 9.71
CA HIS A 363 15.42 2.19 10.74
C HIS A 363 15.21 3.47 11.54
N TYR A 364 14.21 4.29 11.20
CA TYR A 364 13.86 5.49 11.95
C TYR A 364 13.03 5.19 13.19
N ASN A 365 13.08 6.07 14.18
CA ASN A 365 12.33 5.90 15.42
C ASN A 365 10.86 6.30 15.26
N TRP A 366 10.04 5.38 14.75
CA TRP A 366 8.60 5.59 14.51
C TRP A 366 7.85 6.07 15.76
N LYS A 367 8.14 5.48 16.94
CA LYS A 367 7.50 5.90 18.20
C LYS A 367 7.75 7.37 18.50
N LYS A 368 8.95 7.84 18.20
CA LYS A 368 9.39 9.20 18.53
C LYS A 368 8.81 10.24 17.59
N ILE A 369 8.85 9.99 16.28
CA ILE A 369 8.43 10.99 15.29
C ILE A 369 7.00 10.82 14.80
N VAL A 370 6.36 9.66 15.01
CA VAL A 370 4.97 9.42 14.60
C VAL A 370 4.06 9.28 15.82
N LEU A 371 4.26 8.23 16.66
CA LEU A 371 3.33 7.96 17.76
C LEU A 371 3.31 9.09 18.79
N LYS A 372 4.46 9.70 19.11
CA LYS A 372 4.54 10.85 20.00
C LYS A 372 3.73 12.03 19.46
N LYS A 373 3.81 12.30 18.15
CA LYS A 373 3.04 13.36 17.49
C LYS A 373 1.53 13.09 17.55
N LEU A 374 1.11 11.88 17.25
CA LEU A 374 -0.31 11.51 17.38
C LEU A 374 -0.86 11.66 18.79
N LYS A 375 -0.02 11.53 19.82
CA LYS A 375 -0.42 11.71 21.23
C LYS A 375 -0.45 13.15 21.71
N GLN A 376 0.13 14.08 20.98
CA GLN A 376 0.05 15.51 21.32
C GLN A 376 -1.41 15.99 21.18
N LYS A 377 -1.81 16.84 22.16
CA LYS A 377 -3.15 17.44 22.21
C LYS A 377 -3.33 18.47 21.11
#